data_97895d8c0550764cf63a0cf1308f817c
#
_entry.id   97895d8c0550764cf63a0cf1308f817c
#
_cell.length_a   1.000
_cell.length_b   1.000
_cell.length_c   1.000
_cell.angle_alpha   90.00
_cell.angle_beta   90.00
_cell.angle_gamma   90.00
#
_symmetry.space_group_name_H-M   'P 1'
#
loop_
_entity.id
_entity.type
_entity.pdbx_description
1 polymer ?
#
loop_
_entity_poly.entity_id
_entity_poly.type
_entity_poly.pdbx_seq_one_letter_code
_entity_poly.pdbx_strand_id
1 'polypeptide(L)'
;MTNNEETSGSSARTVDSRYAWMRLVVTLAVMTIGSSAMYVVPVVLPAVQAEFGVARADASLPYTLLMIGFGVGGIAMGRLADRSGIAMTIMVGACGLGLGFVAAGMSPSLMWFALAHGVLLGAVGSSTTFAPLMADTSLWFAKRRGVAVAICASGNYLGGALWPPIVQHFIGEYGWRPTYLGLGAFCLVTMLLLSLWMRPRPPSATASAASANGAAASLVSSRPFGFSIGQAQALLCVAGVACCVAMAMPQVHIVAYCGDLGYGPVRGAEMLSLMLGCGIVSRLVSGWICDRIGGLRTLLLGSVLQGVALLLFLPFDGLVSLYVISALFGLFQGGIVPSYAIIVREYFPPAEAGARVGTVIMATLLGMALGGWMSGKVFDLTGSYHAAFLNGIGWNLLNMSIATLLLWRVTRRSPPRMPNSAAA
;
A
#
# COMPACT_ATOMS: atom_id res chain seq x y z
N MET A 1 -38.09 5.67 -37.42
CA MET A 1 -36.60 5.58 -37.60
C MET A 1 -35.91 6.27 -36.45
N THR A 2 -36.00 5.74 -35.19
CA THR A 2 -35.43 6.39 -33.99
C THR A 2 -34.94 5.38 -32.95
N ASN A 3 -34.51 4.16 -33.34
CA ASN A 3 -34.04 3.16 -32.37
C ASN A 3 -32.60 2.64 -32.61
N ASN A 4 -31.82 3.19 -33.54
CA ASN A 4 -30.48 2.66 -33.88
C ASN A 4 -29.31 3.47 -33.32
N GLU A 5 -29.49 4.64 -32.73
CA GLU A 5 -28.37 5.42 -32.18
C GLU A 5 -28.09 5.13 -30.69
N GLU A 6 -29.08 4.69 -29.91
CA GLU A 6 -28.87 4.33 -28.49
C GLU A 6 -28.13 2.98 -28.30
N THR A 7 -28.20 2.07 -29.25
CA THR A 7 -27.56 0.75 -29.18
C THR A 7 -26.05 0.78 -29.48
N SER A 8 -25.57 1.75 -30.26
CA SER A 8 -24.15 1.84 -30.62
C SER A 8 -23.28 2.41 -29.47
N GLY A 9 -23.84 3.28 -28.64
CA GLY A 9 -23.14 3.83 -27.46
C GLY A 9 -23.03 2.86 -26.28
N SER A 10 -23.94 1.87 -26.19
CA SER A 10 -23.97 0.86 -25.12
C SER A 10 -22.92 -0.25 -25.31
N SER A 11 -22.63 -0.66 -26.56
CA SER A 11 -21.70 -1.74 -26.85
C SER A 11 -20.23 -1.36 -26.58
N ALA A 12 -19.89 -0.07 -26.62
CA ALA A 12 -18.54 0.43 -26.37
C ALA A 12 -18.13 0.40 -24.88
N ARG A 13 -19.08 0.23 -23.95
CA ARG A 13 -18.86 0.27 -22.49
C ARG A 13 -19.05 -1.09 -21.83
N THR A 14 -18.78 -2.16 -22.52
CA THR A 14 -18.88 -3.52 -21.99
C THR A 14 -17.66 -3.92 -21.15
N VAL A 15 -17.83 -4.96 -20.34
CA VAL A 15 -16.76 -5.60 -19.56
C VAL A 15 -15.64 -6.09 -20.51
N ASP A 16 -14.38 -5.99 -20.12
CA ASP A 16 -13.19 -6.33 -20.91
C ASP A 16 -13.00 -5.54 -22.22
N SER A 17 -13.72 -4.42 -22.41
CA SER A 17 -13.68 -3.58 -23.61
C SER A 17 -12.44 -2.68 -23.69
N ARG A 18 -12.19 -2.05 -24.85
CA ARG A 18 -11.16 -1.02 -24.99
C ARG A 18 -11.36 0.15 -24.03
N TYR A 19 -12.61 0.50 -23.75
CA TYR A 19 -12.94 1.52 -22.75
C TYR A 19 -12.50 1.09 -21.33
N ALA A 20 -12.70 -0.17 -20.95
CA ALA A 20 -12.25 -0.67 -19.65
C ALA A 20 -10.71 -0.56 -19.49
N TRP A 21 -9.95 -0.86 -20.55
CA TRP A 21 -8.49 -0.71 -20.53
C TRP A 21 -8.05 0.76 -20.46
N MET A 22 -8.69 1.66 -21.23
CA MET A 22 -8.42 3.10 -21.12
C MET A 22 -8.75 3.62 -19.72
N ARG A 23 -9.89 3.20 -19.15
CA ARG A 23 -10.28 3.52 -17.78
C ARG A 23 -9.25 3.03 -16.76
N LEU A 24 -8.65 1.86 -16.96
CA LEU A 24 -7.58 1.32 -16.11
C LEU A 24 -6.34 2.23 -16.14
N VAL A 25 -5.95 2.78 -17.30
CA VAL A 25 -4.85 3.75 -17.40
C VAL A 25 -5.16 5.01 -16.60
N VAL A 26 -6.39 5.54 -16.72
CA VAL A 26 -6.84 6.69 -15.92
C VAL A 26 -6.81 6.37 -14.42
N THR A 27 -7.27 5.19 -14.03
CA THR A 27 -7.24 4.72 -12.64
C THR A 27 -5.82 4.61 -12.12
N LEU A 28 -4.89 4.08 -12.92
CA LEU A 28 -3.47 4.03 -12.59
C LEU A 28 -2.90 5.44 -12.34
N ALA A 29 -3.22 6.40 -13.21
CA ALA A 29 -2.79 7.80 -13.06
C ALA A 29 -3.37 8.43 -11.77
N VAL A 30 -4.67 8.26 -11.51
CA VAL A 30 -5.33 8.76 -10.29
C VAL A 30 -4.69 8.17 -9.03
N MET A 31 -4.40 6.85 -9.02
CA MET A 31 -3.73 6.19 -7.90
C MET A 31 -2.30 6.70 -7.72
N THR A 32 -1.56 6.90 -8.80
CA THR A 32 -0.19 7.44 -8.78
C THR A 32 -0.17 8.87 -8.21
N ILE A 33 -1.10 9.73 -8.63
CA ILE A 33 -1.22 11.09 -8.11
C ILE A 33 -1.67 11.08 -6.65
N GLY A 34 -2.68 10.30 -6.33
CA GLY A 34 -3.24 10.23 -4.97
C GLY A 34 -2.31 9.64 -3.91
N SER A 35 -1.30 8.88 -4.34
CA SER A 35 -0.25 8.38 -3.43
C SER A 35 0.83 9.42 -3.09
N SER A 36 0.80 10.60 -3.71
CA SER A 36 1.77 11.68 -3.45
C SER A 36 1.88 12.02 -1.98
N ALA A 37 0.75 12.15 -1.28
CA ALA A 37 0.74 12.49 0.15
C ALA A 37 1.54 11.49 1.02
N MET A 38 1.51 10.20 0.66
CA MET A 38 2.23 9.17 1.39
C MET A 38 3.75 9.29 1.22
N TYR A 39 4.21 9.58 0.03
CA TYR A 39 5.65 9.57 -0.31
C TYR A 39 6.33 10.94 -0.22
N VAL A 40 5.57 12.01 -0.08
CA VAL A 40 6.11 13.34 0.18
C VAL A 40 6.63 13.47 1.62
N VAL A 41 5.96 12.83 2.61
CA VAL A 41 6.34 12.94 4.04
C VAL A 41 7.77 12.48 4.32
N PRO A 42 8.24 11.30 3.85
CA PRO A 42 9.63 10.89 4.03
C PRO A 42 10.65 11.88 3.46
N VAL A 43 10.29 12.53 2.35
CA VAL A 43 11.17 13.49 1.65
C VAL A 43 11.25 14.81 2.40
N VAL A 44 10.13 15.32 2.91
CA VAL A 44 10.08 16.60 3.63
C VAL A 44 10.52 16.49 5.07
N LEU A 45 10.58 15.29 5.64
CA LEU A 45 10.88 15.04 7.05
C LEU A 45 12.10 15.80 7.58
N PRO A 46 13.28 15.79 6.90
CA PRO A 46 14.44 16.54 7.36
C PRO A 46 14.20 18.06 7.41
N ALA A 47 13.51 18.63 6.41
CA ALA A 47 13.22 20.06 6.34
C ALA A 47 12.22 20.48 7.44
N VAL A 48 11.18 19.68 7.67
CA VAL A 48 10.18 19.88 8.74
C VAL A 48 10.84 19.78 10.12
N GLN A 49 11.70 18.78 10.32
CA GLN A 49 12.45 18.60 11.56
C GLN A 49 13.31 19.82 11.87
N ALA A 50 14.03 20.33 10.87
CA ALA A 50 14.90 21.50 11.02
C ALA A 50 14.10 22.78 11.30
N GLU A 51 12.99 23.01 10.59
CA GLU A 51 12.20 24.24 10.73
C GLU A 51 11.46 24.31 12.07
N PHE A 52 10.86 23.21 12.51
CA PHE A 52 10.12 23.18 13.77
C PHE A 52 11.01 22.87 14.99
N GLY A 53 12.28 22.53 14.80
CA GLY A 53 13.23 22.23 15.90
C GLY A 53 12.81 21.04 16.76
N VAL A 54 12.20 20.01 16.16
CA VAL A 54 11.60 18.87 16.86
C VAL A 54 12.45 17.60 16.75
N ALA A 55 12.16 16.63 17.64
CA ALA A 55 12.78 15.31 17.60
C ALA A 55 12.36 14.52 16.33
N ARG A 56 13.12 13.50 15.94
CA ARG A 56 12.86 12.69 14.74
C ARG A 56 11.53 11.94 14.82
N ALA A 57 11.18 11.44 16.02
CA ALA A 57 9.89 10.83 16.28
C ALA A 57 8.72 11.78 16.01
N ASP A 58 8.84 13.02 16.49
CA ASP A 58 7.79 14.03 16.31
C ASP A 58 7.68 14.43 14.82
N ALA A 59 8.81 14.60 14.14
CA ALA A 59 8.84 14.88 12.70
C ALA A 59 8.19 13.77 11.85
N SER A 60 8.09 12.54 12.35
CA SER A 60 7.42 11.42 11.68
C SER A 60 5.92 11.30 12.00
N LEU A 61 5.37 12.07 12.96
CA LEU A 61 3.93 12.08 13.29
C LEU A 61 3.01 12.36 12.09
N PRO A 62 3.34 13.24 11.15
CA PRO A 62 2.53 13.45 9.95
C PRO A 62 2.32 12.16 9.15
N TYR A 63 3.36 11.33 9.01
CA TYR A 63 3.25 10.02 8.37
C TYR A 63 2.36 9.06 9.17
N THR A 64 2.54 9.03 10.49
CA THR A 64 1.73 8.21 11.40
C THR A 64 0.25 8.54 11.29
N LEU A 65 -0.10 9.84 11.40
CA LEU A 65 -1.48 10.28 11.28
C LEU A 65 -2.05 10.06 9.87
N LEU A 66 -1.23 10.24 8.84
CA LEU A 66 -1.62 9.97 7.45
C LEU A 66 -1.99 8.48 7.26
N MET A 67 -1.20 7.54 7.80
CA MET A 67 -1.50 6.11 7.71
C MET A 67 -2.77 5.73 8.45
N ILE A 68 -2.98 6.27 9.64
CA ILE A 68 -4.23 6.07 10.40
C ILE A 68 -5.42 6.65 9.63
N GLY A 69 -5.28 7.90 9.18
CA GLY A 69 -6.31 8.57 8.38
C GLY A 69 -6.65 7.80 7.10
N PHE A 70 -5.63 7.35 6.37
CA PHE A 70 -5.79 6.55 5.16
C PHE A 70 -6.59 5.26 5.42
N GLY A 71 -6.28 4.55 6.51
CA GLY A 71 -7.00 3.34 6.88
C GLY A 71 -8.46 3.61 7.25
N VAL A 72 -8.71 4.54 8.15
CA VAL A 72 -10.07 4.91 8.61
C VAL A 72 -10.88 5.52 7.46
N GLY A 73 -10.26 6.43 6.71
CA GLY A 73 -10.87 7.10 5.57
C GLY A 73 -11.24 6.12 4.46
N GLY A 74 -10.44 5.06 4.23
CA GLY A 74 -10.73 4.03 3.24
C GLY A 74 -12.09 3.37 3.42
N ILE A 75 -12.54 3.17 4.66
CA ILE A 75 -13.88 2.64 4.95
C ILE A 75 -14.98 3.65 4.58
N ALA A 76 -14.78 4.91 4.91
CA ALA A 76 -15.74 5.96 4.61
C ALA A 76 -15.84 6.23 3.11
N MET A 77 -14.69 6.29 2.42
CA MET A 77 -14.60 6.54 0.98
C MET A 77 -15.07 5.35 0.16
N GLY A 78 -14.90 4.11 0.66
CA GLY A 78 -15.53 2.93 0.06
C GLY A 78 -17.05 3.03 0.06
N ARG A 79 -17.67 3.39 1.20
CA ARG A 79 -19.12 3.61 1.28
C ARG A 79 -19.60 4.78 0.39
N LEU A 80 -18.79 5.83 0.27
CA LEU A 80 -19.08 6.94 -0.63
C LEU A 80 -19.08 6.48 -2.09
N ALA A 81 -18.09 5.68 -2.49
CA ALA A 81 -18.00 5.10 -3.82
C ALA A 81 -19.20 4.22 -4.16
N ASP A 82 -19.66 3.39 -3.21
CA ASP A 82 -20.84 2.54 -3.37
C ASP A 82 -22.12 3.35 -3.57
N ARG A 83 -22.27 4.48 -2.87
CA ARG A 83 -23.49 5.32 -2.93
C ARG A 83 -23.48 6.29 -4.11
N SER A 84 -22.39 7.03 -4.28
CA SER A 84 -22.30 8.18 -5.19
C SER A 84 -21.49 7.88 -6.45
N GLY A 85 -20.84 6.70 -6.50
CA GLY A 85 -19.97 6.29 -7.60
C GLY A 85 -18.54 6.80 -7.46
N ILE A 86 -17.64 6.17 -8.23
CA ILE A 86 -16.19 6.39 -8.10
C ILE A 86 -15.77 7.82 -8.51
N ALA A 87 -16.43 8.43 -9.50
CA ALA A 87 -16.09 9.77 -9.94
C ALA A 87 -16.26 10.81 -8.83
N MET A 88 -17.38 10.75 -8.10
CA MET A 88 -17.62 11.65 -6.96
C MET A 88 -16.61 11.43 -5.85
N THR A 89 -16.26 10.18 -5.58
CA THR A 89 -15.24 9.83 -4.60
C THR A 89 -13.88 10.41 -4.95
N ILE A 90 -13.47 10.34 -6.23
CA ILE A 90 -12.21 10.94 -6.71
C ILE A 90 -12.27 12.47 -6.60
N MET A 91 -13.41 13.11 -6.89
CA MET A 91 -13.56 14.58 -6.74
C MET A 91 -13.38 15.00 -5.27
N VAL A 92 -13.99 14.28 -4.32
CA VAL A 92 -13.80 14.50 -2.88
C VAL A 92 -12.33 14.31 -2.50
N GLY A 93 -11.69 13.26 -3.02
CA GLY A 93 -10.26 13.00 -2.83
C GLY A 93 -9.37 14.10 -3.38
N ALA A 94 -9.68 14.62 -4.58
CA ALA A 94 -8.97 15.75 -5.19
C ALA A 94 -9.02 17.00 -4.31
N CYS A 95 -10.23 17.34 -3.80
CA CYS A 95 -10.37 18.43 -2.84
C CYS A 95 -9.62 18.17 -1.54
N GLY A 96 -9.68 16.94 -1.02
CA GLY A 96 -8.94 16.53 0.19
C GLY A 96 -7.43 16.68 0.03
N LEU A 97 -6.86 16.22 -1.10
CA LEU A 97 -5.43 16.38 -1.39
C LEU A 97 -5.05 17.85 -1.62
N GLY A 98 -5.83 18.58 -2.44
CA GLY A 98 -5.57 19.98 -2.73
C GLY A 98 -5.57 20.84 -1.48
N LEU A 99 -6.66 20.81 -0.72
CA LEU A 99 -6.78 21.55 0.55
C LEU A 99 -5.81 21.05 1.61
N GLY A 100 -5.54 19.74 1.65
CA GLY A 100 -4.62 19.13 2.59
C GLY A 100 -3.17 19.60 2.38
N PHE A 101 -2.70 19.62 1.13
CA PHE A 101 -1.38 20.14 0.82
C PHE A 101 -1.27 21.65 1.08
N VAL A 102 -2.30 22.44 0.76
CA VAL A 102 -2.34 23.87 1.08
C VAL A 102 -2.31 24.09 2.59
N ALA A 103 -3.16 23.39 3.35
CA ALA A 103 -3.20 23.50 4.81
C ALA A 103 -1.87 23.08 5.46
N ALA A 104 -1.23 22.02 4.94
CA ALA A 104 0.08 21.59 5.41
C ALA A 104 1.18 22.61 5.05
N GLY A 105 1.19 23.14 3.82
CA GLY A 105 2.14 24.15 3.38
C GLY A 105 2.05 25.47 4.14
N MET A 106 0.86 25.81 4.64
CA MET A 106 0.59 27.02 5.45
C MET A 106 0.62 26.77 6.96
N SER A 107 0.99 25.57 7.41
CA SER A 107 0.90 25.19 8.83
C SER A 107 1.85 26.04 9.70
N PRO A 108 1.34 26.59 10.83
CA PRO A 108 2.16 27.37 11.77
C PRO A 108 2.91 26.50 12.78
N SER A 109 2.55 25.22 12.90
CA SER A 109 3.15 24.28 13.86
C SER A 109 3.12 22.86 13.33
N LEU A 110 3.99 21.99 13.90
CA LEU A 110 4.05 20.59 13.58
C LEU A 110 2.69 19.88 13.79
N MET A 111 1.94 20.23 14.83
CA MET A 111 0.64 19.61 15.12
C MET A 111 -0.37 19.91 14.01
N TRP A 112 -0.45 21.16 13.53
CA TRP A 112 -1.31 21.52 12.39
C TRP A 112 -0.88 20.81 11.12
N PHE A 113 0.44 20.72 10.88
CA PHE A 113 1.00 19.97 9.75
C PHE A 113 0.60 18.49 9.83
N ALA A 114 0.74 17.87 10.99
CA ALA A 114 0.38 16.47 11.21
C ALA A 114 -1.13 16.21 11.09
N LEU A 115 -1.97 17.12 11.61
CA LEU A 115 -3.44 17.03 11.48
C LEU A 115 -3.89 17.17 10.02
N ALA A 116 -3.28 18.10 9.25
CA ALA A 116 -3.56 18.23 7.83
C ALA A 116 -3.22 16.92 7.07
N HIS A 117 -2.10 16.26 7.43
CA HIS A 117 -1.74 14.96 6.86
C HIS A 117 -2.71 13.84 7.27
N GLY A 118 -3.12 13.77 8.53
CA GLY A 118 -4.05 12.74 9.01
C GLY A 118 -5.44 12.88 8.42
N VAL A 119 -6.03 14.07 8.54
CA VAL A 119 -7.44 14.30 8.19
C VAL A 119 -7.62 14.56 6.70
N LEU A 120 -6.96 15.58 6.17
CA LEU A 120 -7.19 16.00 4.78
C LEU A 120 -6.45 15.12 3.79
N LEU A 121 -5.16 14.93 3.95
CA LEU A 121 -4.36 14.14 3.02
C LEU A 121 -4.59 12.65 3.17
N GLY A 122 -4.71 12.12 4.39
CA GLY A 122 -4.92 10.70 4.66
C GLY A 122 -6.38 10.28 4.52
N ALA A 123 -7.26 10.80 5.42
CA ALA A 123 -8.62 10.28 5.54
C ALA A 123 -9.55 10.73 4.40
N VAL A 124 -9.36 11.90 3.82
CA VAL A 124 -10.18 12.40 2.71
C VAL A 124 -9.47 12.20 1.37
N GLY A 125 -8.19 12.55 1.28
CA GLY A 125 -7.43 12.57 0.03
C GLY A 125 -7.02 11.17 -0.46
N SER A 126 -5.93 10.64 0.07
CA SER A 126 -5.32 9.38 -0.40
C SER A 126 -6.21 8.16 -0.25
N SER A 127 -7.09 8.14 0.77
CA SER A 127 -8.01 7.01 1.01
C SER A 127 -8.96 6.73 -0.16
N THR A 128 -9.29 7.76 -0.94
CA THR A 128 -10.15 7.63 -2.14
C THR A 128 -9.46 6.90 -3.28
N THR A 129 -8.13 6.90 -3.30
CA THR A 129 -7.32 6.48 -4.45
C THR A 129 -6.78 5.07 -4.36
N PHE A 130 -7.14 4.26 -3.36
CA PHE A 130 -6.65 2.88 -3.25
C PHE A 130 -7.79 1.86 -3.26
N ALA A 131 -8.44 1.60 -2.14
CA ALA A 131 -9.46 0.56 -2.03
C ALA A 131 -10.68 0.81 -2.95
N PRO A 132 -11.25 2.02 -3.04
CA PRO A 132 -12.36 2.31 -3.94
C PRO A 132 -12.01 2.09 -5.41
N LEU A 133 -10.80 2.49 -5.84
CA LEU A 133 -10.35 2.31 -7.23
C LEU A 133 -10.12 0.85 -7.59
N MET A 134 -9.57 0.05 -6.67
CA MET A 134 -9.40 -1.38 -6.88
C MET A 134 -10.76 -2.10 -6.99
N ALA A 135 -11.71 -1.72 -6.15
CA ALA A 135 -13.07 -2.24 -6.18
C ALA A 135 -13.75 -1.91 -7.52
N ASP A 136 -13.76 -0.63 -7.93
CA ASP A 136 -14.30 -0.19 -9.21
C ASP A 136 -13.64 -0.93 -10.39
N THR A 137 -12.31 -0.98 -10.43
CA THR A 137 -11.57 -1.69 -11.49
C THR A 137 -12.02 -3.13 -11.62
N SER A 138 -12.27 -3.80 -10.50
CA SER A 138 -12.69 -5.20 -10.48
C SER A 138 -14.04 -5.45 -11.14
N LEU A 139 -14.90 -4.43 -11.29
CA LEU A 139 -16.21 -4.52 -11.93
C LEU A 139 -16.15 -4.37 -13.47
N TRP A 140 -15.06 -3.81 -13.98
CA TRP A 140 -14.86 -3.58 -15.42
C TRP A 140 -14.15 -4.73 -16.13
N PHE A 141 -13.64 -5.72 -15.39
CA PHE A 141 -12.91 -6.86 -15.93
C PHE A 141 -13.47 -8.19 -15.40
N ALA A 142 -13.75 -9.12 -16.30
CA ALA A 142 -14.13 -10.50 -15.97
C ALA A 142 -13.02 -11.49 -16.27
N LYS A 143 -12.51 -11.54 -17.50
CA LYS A 143 -11.49 -12.51 -17.94
C LYS A 143 -10.10 -12.25 -17.36
N ARG A 144 -9.71 -10.96 -17.19
CA ARG A 144 -8.38 -10.54 -16.71
C ARG A 144 -8.45 -9.71 -15.43
N ARG A 145 -9.45 -9.97 -14.59
CA ARG A 145 -9.74 -9.21 -13.38
C ARG A 145 -8.53 -9.07 -12.44
N GLY A 146 -7.82 -10.18 -12.19
CA GLY A 146 -6.64 -10.19 -11.33
C GLY A 146 -5.51 -9.29 -11.86
N VAL A 147 -5.24 -9.38 -13.17
CA VAL A 147 -4.22 -8.56 -13.84
C VAL A 147 -4.60 -7.08 -13.78
N ALA A 148 -5.85 -6.73 -14.07
CA ALA A 148 -6.31 -5.34 -14.03
C ALA A 148 -6.21 -4.74 -12.62
N VAL A 149 -6.62 -5.47 -11.60
CA VAL A 149 -6.50 -5.05 -10.20
C VAL A 149 -5.03 -4.92 -9.77
N ALA A 150 -4.16 -5.82 -10.23
CA ALA A 150 -2.71 -5.75 -9.95
C ALA A 150 -2.07 -4.51 -10.59
N ILE A 151 -2.42 -4.21 -11.84
CA ILE A 151 -1.97 -3.00 -12.55
C ILE A 151 -2.46 -1.76 -11.79
N CYS A 152 -3.75 -1.71 -11.43
CA CYS A 152 -4.31 -0.63 -10.62
C CYS A 152 -3.51 -0.44 -9.33
N ALA A 153 -3.33 -1.49 -8.55
CA ALA A 153 -2.60 -1.45 -7.28
C ALA A 153 -1.12 -1.04 -7.41
N SER A 154 -0.52 -1.26 -8.59
CA SER A 154 0.86 -0.84 -8.88
C SER A 154 1.00 0.69 -8.98
N GLY A 155 -0.10 1.43 -9.17
CA GLY A 155 -0.09 2.89 -9.18
C GLY A 155 0.42 3.52 -7.88
N ASN A 156 0.17 2.88 -6.74
CA ASN A 156 0.72 3.34 -5.46
C ASN A 156 2.25 3.27 -5.46
N TYR A 157 2.85 2.17 -5.89
CA TYR A 157 4.31 2.02 -5.99
C TYR A 157 4.90 2.91 -7.09
N LEU A 158 4.17 3.09 -8.20
CA LEU A 158 4.58 4.02 -9.26
C LEU A 158 4.66 5.45 -8.74
N GLY A 159 3.68 5.88 -7.92
CA GLY A 159 3.75 7.17 -7.24
C GLY A 159 4.95 7.25 -6.29
N GLY A 160 5.23 6.18 -5.55
CA GLY A 160 6.42 6.10 -4.70
C GLY A 160 7.75 6.12 -5.46
N ALA A 161 7.76 5.64 -6.69
CA ALA A 161 8.93 5.74 -7.56
C ALA A 161 9.11 7.13 -8.18
N LEU A 162 8.02 7.85 -8.45
CA LEU A 162 8.07 9.14 -9.15
C LEU A 162 8.15 10.34 -8.20
N TRP A 163 7.34 10.36 -7.13
CA TRP A 163 7.21 11.54 -6.28
C TRP A 163 8.46 11.92 -5.49
N PRO A 164 9.24 11.00 -4.88
CA PRO A 164 10.37 11.39 -4.06
C PRO A 164 11.40 12.24 -4.79
N PRO A 165 11.94 11.87 -5.97
CA PRO A 165 12.92 12.71 -6.66
C PRO A 165 12.32 14.01 -7.19
N ILE A 166 11.05 13.99 -7.66
CA ILE A 166 10.37 15.20 -8.15
C ILE A 166 10.21 16.20 -7.00
N VAL A 167 9.69 15.76 -5.87
CA VAL A 167 9.44 16.61 -4.71
C VAL A 167 10.74 17.11 -4.12
N GLN A 168 11.76 16.25 -4.02
CA GLN A 168 13.07 16.65 -3.51
C GLN A 168 13.73 17.74 -4.38
N HIS A 169 13.58 17.65 -5.70
CA HIS A 169 14.07 18.70 -6.61
C HIS A 169 13.41 20.05 -6.31
N PHE A 170 12.07 20.09 -6.22
CA PHE A 170 11.34 21.34 -5.93
C PHE A 170 11.59 21.85 -4.51
N ILE A 171 11.80 20.97 -3.52
CA ILE A 171 12.19 21.38 -2.17
C ILE A 171 13.58 22.05 -2.19
N GLY A 172 14.51 21.53 -2.99
CA GLY A 172 15.84 22.10 -3.14
C GLY A 172 15.85 23.51 -3.77
N GLU A 173 14.95 23.74 -4.73
CA GLU A 173 14.88 25.01 -5.48
C GLU A 173 14.03 26.09 -4.77
N TYR A 174 12.88 25.70 -4.23
CA TYR A 174 11.86 26.64 -3.74
C TYR A 174 11.56 26.50 -2.24
N GLY A 175 12.08 25.46 -1.60
CA GLY A 175 11.71 25.09 -0.23
C GLY A 175 10.45 24.25 -0.17
N TRP A 176 10.20 23.64 0.99
CA TRP A 176 9.12 22.66 1.14
C TRP A 176 7.70 23.27 1.14
N ARG A 177 7.53 24.49 1.68
CA ARG A 177 6.21 25.14 1.75
C ARG A 177 5.63 25.47 0.36
N PRO A 178 6.36 26.19 -0.53
CA PRO A 178 5.90 26.43 -1.90
C PRO A 178 5.69 25.13 -2.69
N THR A 179 6.54 24.11 -2.46
CA THR A 179 6.38 22.79 -3.08
C THR A 179 5.05 22.14 -2.69
N TYR A 180 4.64 22.21 -1.43
CA TYR A 180 3.34 21.73 -0.97
C TYR A 180 2.18 22.47 -1.63
N LEU A 181 2.25 23.79 -1.74
CA LEU A 181 1.22 24.60 -2.42
C LEU A 181 1.10 24.21 -3.90
N GLY A 182 2.23 24.03 -4.58
CA GLY A 182 2.28 23.57 -5.98
C GLY A 182 1.69 22.17 -6.15
N LEU A 183 2.03 21.23 -5.24
CA LEU A 183 1.46 19.87 -5.24
C LEU A 183 -0.04 19.91 -5.00
N GLY A 184 -0.54 20.76 -4.10
CA GLY A 184 -1.95 20.93 -3.84
C GLY A 184 -2.72 21.35 -5.08
N ALA A 185 -2.22 22.39 -5.78
CA ALA A 185 -2.80 22.84 -7.04
C ALA A 185 -2.76 21.75 -8.13
N PHE A 186 -1.61 21.09 -8.29
CA PHE A 186 -1.43 20.02 -9.25
C PHE A 186 -2.39 18.85 -9.01
N CYS A 187 -2.44 18.31 -7.77
CA CYS A 187 -3.32 17.19 -7.43
C CYS A 187 -4.80 17.55 -7.62
N LEU A 188 -5.22 18.75 -7.18
CA LEU A 188 -6.58 19.22 -7.32
C LEU A 188 -7.00 19.27 -8.79
N VAL A 189 -6.24 19.98 -9.61
CA VAL A 189 -6.59 20.19 -11.03
C VAL A 189 -6.56 18.87 -11.81
N THR A 190 -5.47 18.11 -11.69
CA THR A 190 -5.30 16.88 -12.47
C THR A 190 -6.31 15.81 -12.08
N MET A 191 -6.56 15.60 -10.78
CA MET A 191 -7.52 14.59 -10.34
C MET A 191 -8.97 14.98 -10.66
N LEU A 192 -9.34 16.28 -10.60
CA LEU A 192 -10.65 16.74 -11.04
C LEU A 192 -10.84 16.47 -12.53
N LEU A 193 -9.85 16.76 -13.37
CA LEU A 193 -9.93 16.47 -14.81
C LEU A 193 -10.03 14.96 -15.07
N LEU A 194 -9.22 14.14 -14.41
CA LEU A 194 -9.28 12.69 -14.55
C LEU A 194 -10.61 12.09 -14.04
N SER A 195 -11.23 12.70 -13.02
CA SER A 195 -12.52 12.25 -12.50
C SER A 195 -13.64 12.31 -13.53
N LEU A 196 -13.56 13.25 -14.51
CA LEU A 196 -14.54 13.37 -15.57
C LEU A 196 -14.61 12.12 -16.47
N TRP A 197 -13.46 11.46 -16.68
CA TRP A 197 -13.37 10.21 -17.44
C TRP A 197 -13.91 9.00 -16.66
N MET A 198 -14.04 9.14 -15.33
CA MET A 198 -14.51 8.08 -14.44
C MET A 198 -16.02 8.12 -14.15
N ARG A 199 -16.77 9.08 -14.75
CA ARG A 199 -18.22 9.25 -14.56
C ARG A 199 -19.08 8.05 -14.95
N PRO A 200 -18.80 7.31 -16.05
CA PRO A 200 -19.63 6.17 -16.41
C PRO A 200 -19.61 5.10 -15.30
N ARG A 201 -20.80 4.64 -14.93
CA ARG A 201 -20.96 3.54 -13.96
C ARG A 201 -20.58 2.22 -14.59
N PRO A 202 -20.03 1.27 -13.81
CA PRO A 202 -19.76 -0.07 -14.32
C PRO A 202 -21.04 -0.71 -14.83
N PRO A 203 -20.97 -1.58 -15.86
CA PRO A 203 -22.11 -2.36 -16.32
C PRO A 203 -22.72 -3.09 -15.12
N SER A 204 -24.05 -2.98 -14.96
CA SER A 204 -24.75 -3.60 -13.83
C SER A 204 -24.41 -5.08 -13.77
N ALA A 205 -23.68 -5.48 -12.76
CA ALA A 205 -23.41 -6.88 -12.43
C ALA A 205 -24.67 -7.51 -11.83
N THR A 206 -25.78 -7.49 -12.57
CA THR A 206 -26.94 -8.32 -12.26
C THR A 206 -26.53 -9.77 -12.50
N ALA A 207 -26.46 -10.54 -11.44
CA ALA A 207 -26.45 -12.01 -11.37
C ALA A 207 -25.13 -12.77 -11.53
N SER A 208 -23.95 -12.19 -11.76
CA SER A 208 -22.73 -13.03 -11.91
C SER A 208 -21.89 -13.21 -10.65
N ALA A 209 -22.10 -12.41 -9.60
CA ALA A 209 -21.36 -12.55 -8.35
C ALA A 209 -21.79 -13.74 -7.47
N ALA A 210 -22.98 -14.24 -7.68
CA ALA A 210 -23.51 -15.39 -6.91
C ALA A 210 -23.04 -16.76 -7.43
N SER A 211 -22.73 -16.88 -8.72
CA SER A 211 -22.39 -18.16 -9.34
C SER A 211 -20.92 -18.58 -9.23
N ALA A 212 -19.97 -17.64 -9.04
CA ALA A 212 -18.56 -17.98 -8.96
C ALA A 212 -18.14 -18.54 -7.57
N ASN A 213 -18.96 -18.34 -6.56
CA ASN A 213 -18.65 -18.78 -5.17
C ASN A 213 -19.14 -20.17 -4.83
N GLY A 214 -19.85 -20.85 -5.72
CA GLY A 214 -20.51 -22.13 -5.40
C GLY A 214 -19.61 -23.38 -5.44
N ALA A 215 -18.50 -23.35 -6.14
CA ALA A 215 -17.69 -24.55 -6.36
C ALA A 215 -16.50 -24.73 -5.40
N ALA A 216 -16.07 -23.67 -4.70
CA ALA A 216 -14.95 -23.74 -3.76
C ALA A 216 -15.37 -23.87 -2.28
N ALA A 217 -16.66 -23.98 -2.00
CA ALA A 217 -17.21 -23.91 -0.63
C ALA A 217 -17.06 -25.19 0.20
N SER A 218 -16.47 -26.27 -0.33
CA SER A 218 -16.58 -27.58 0.32
C SER A 218 -15.46 -27.98 1.29
N LEU A 219 -14.41 -27.17 1.50
CA LEU A 219 -13.30 -27.57 2.39
C LEU A 219 -12.80 -26.45 3.33
N VAL A 220 -13.53 -25.36 3.52
CA VAL A 220 -13.13 -24.33 4.48
C VAL A 220 -13.42 -24.83 5.90
N SER A 221 -12.37 -25.21 6.62
CA SER A 221 -12.44 -25.65 8.00
C SER A 221 -13.02 -24.56 8.91
N SER A 222 -13.93 -24.92 9.81
CA SER A 222 -14.40 -24.04 10.89
C SER A 222 -13.28 -23.61 11.85
N ARG A 223 -12.06 -24.16 11.68
CA ARG A 223 -10.86 -23.86 12.46
C ARG A 223 -9.64 -23.63 11.55
N PRO A 224 -9.48 -22.41 10.99
CA PRO A 224 -8.30 -22.07 10.19
C PRO A 224 -7.02 -22.34 11.00
N PHE A 225 -6.05 -23.01 10.40
CA PHE A 225 -4.79 -23.37 11.06
C PHE A 225 -4.98 -24.18 12.38
N GLY A 226 -6.20 -24.62 12.68
CA GLY A 226 -6.55 -25.26 13.93
C GLY A 226 -6.74 -24.34 15.13
N PHE A 227 -6.80 -23.09 14.89
CA PHE A 227 -7.22 -22.08 15.84
C PHE A 227 -8.72 -21.77 15.67
N SER A 228 -9.33 -21.10 16.67
CA SER A 228 -10.59 -20.44 16.41
C SER A 228 -10.43 -19.37 15.33
N ILE A 229 -11.51 -19.04 14.64
CA ILE A 229 -11.50 -18.02 13.59
C ILE A 229 -10.93 -16.67 14.12
N GLY A 230 -11.32 -16.27 15.35
CA GLY A 230 -10.82 -15.05 15.99
C GLY A 230 -9.32 -15.10 16.31
N GLN A 231 -8.83 -16.24 16.82
CA GLN A 231 -7.39 -16.40 17.09
C GLN A 231 -6.55 -16.37 15.80
N ALA A 232 -7.01 -17.05 14.75
CA ALA A 232 -6.34 -17.04 13.46
C ALA A 232 -6.30 -15.61 12.87
N GLN A 233 -7.41 -14.87 12.97
CA GLN A 233 -7.49 -13.46 12.56
C GLN A 233 -6.53 -12.59 13.36
N ALA A 234 -6.49 -12.73 14.69
CA ALA A 234 -5.59 -11.98 15.56
C ALA A 234 -4.12 -12.24 15.23
N LEU A 235 -3.74 -13.51 15.01
CA LEU A 235 -2.37 -13.86 14.61
C LEU A 235 -1.97 -13.21 13.26
N LEU A 236 -2.88 -13.21 12.27
CA LEU A 236 -2.63 -12.54 10.99
C LEU A 236 -2.53 -11.01 11.15
N CYS A 237 -3.34 -10.40 12.02
CA CYS A 237 -3.24 -8.97 12.33
C CYS A 237 -1.90 -8.64 13.00
N VAL A 238 -1.47 -9.41 13.99
CA VAL A 238 -0.17 -9.23 14.65
C VAL A 238 0.98 -9.41 13.67
N ALA A 239 0.92 -10.45 12.81
CA ALA A 239 1.92 -10.64 11.76
C ALA A 239 1.95 -9.47 10.77
N GLY A 240 0.77 -8.95 10.38
CA GLY A 240 0.65 -7.78 9.51
C GLY A 240 1.24 -6.51 10.12
N VAL A 241 0.95 -6.24 11.41
CA VAL A 241 1.58 -5.15 12.15
C VAL A 241 3.10 -5.33 12.16
N ALA A 242 3.58 -6.51 12.56
CA ALA A 242 5.00 -6.79 12.72
C ALA A 242 5.78 -6.64 11.40
N CYS A 243 5.25 -7.18 10.32
CA CYS A 243 5.80 -7.03 8.98
C CYS A 243 5.92 -5.56 8.56
N CYS A 244 4.86 -4.78 8.78
CA CYS A 244 4.79 -3.40 8.31
C CYS A 244 5.57 -2.42 9.22
N VAL A 245 5.73 -2.72 10.50
CA VAL A 245 6.69 -1.99 11.36
C VAL A 245 8.11 -2.12 10.80
N ALA A 246 8.53 -3.33 10.44
CA ALA A 246 9.84 -3.57 9.83
C ALA A 246 9.99 -2.89 8.45
N MET A 247 8.91 -2.84 7.67
CA MET A 247 8.87 -2.22 6.35
C MET A 247 8.95 -0.70 6.41
N ALA A 248 8.32 -0.09 7.41
CA ALA A 248 8.22 1.36 7.54
C ALA A 248 9.57 2.02 7.83
N MET A 249 10.47 1.33 8.54
CA MET A 249 11.76 1.90 8.93
C MET A 249 12.56 2.42 7.73
N PRO A 250 12.92 1.62 6.71
CA PRO A 250 13.66 2.14 5.55
C PRO A 250 12.81 3.11 4.72
N GLN A 251 11.51 2.84 4.53
CA GLN A 251 10.67 3.67 3.67
C GLN A 251 10.48 5.10 4.20
N VAL A 252 10.38 5.27 5.50
CA VAL A 252 10.14 6.59 6.11
C VAL A 252 11.44 7.35 6.38
N HIS A 253 12.50 6.63 6.76
CA HIS A 253 13.71 7.23 7.28
C HIS A 253 14.91 7.23 6.34
N ILE A 254 14.85 6.58 5.15
CA ILE A 254 16.00 6.49 4.23
C ILE A 254 16.53 7.88 3.81
N VAL A 255 15.63 8.86 3.62
CA VAL A 255 16.02 10.22 3.23
C VAL A 255 16.79 10.90 4.36
N ALA A 256 16.28 10.80 5.59
CA ALA A 256 16.94 11.33 6.77
C ALA A 256 18.25 10.60 7.08
N TYR A 257 18.26 9.26 6.94
CA TYR A 257 19.46 8.43 7.13
C TYR A 257 20.58 8.79 6.16
N CYS A 258 20.27 9.00 4.88
CA CYS A 258 21.26 9.49 3.90
C CYS A 258 21.77 10.89 4.24
N GLY A 259 20.91 11.75 4.80
CA GLY A 259 21.32 13.07 5.30
C GLY A 259 22.32 12.97 6.44
N ASP A 260 22.06 12.10 7.42
CA ASP A 260 22.93 11.88 8.58
C ASP A 260 24.28 11.24 8.21
N LEU A 261 24.31 10.42 7.15
CA LEU A 261 25.56 9.86 6.58
C LEU A 261 26.33 10.87 5.70
N GLY A 262 25.82 12.07 5.50
CA GLY A 262 26.47 13.11 4.69
C GLY A 262 26.25 12.99 3.18
N TYR A 263 25.44 12.04 2.70
CA TYR A 263 25.11 11.89 1.27
C TYR A 263 24.05 12.88 0.78
N GLY A 264 23.34 13.50 1.71
CA GLY A 264 22.29 14.45 1.44
C GLY A 264 20.93 13.85 1.09
N PRO A 265 19.85 14.66 1.20
CA PRO A 265 18.46 14.17 1.03
C PRO A 265 18.14 13.76 -0.40
N VAL A 266 18.83 14.31 -1.42
CA VAL A 266 18.63 13.95 -2.83
C VAL A 266 18.90 12.45 -3.05
N ARG A 267 20.04 11.94 -2.53
CA ARG A 267 20.40 10.53 -2.66
C ARG A 267 19.40 9.63 -1.92
N GLY A 268 18.92 10.08 -0.77
CA GLY A 268 17.87 9.35 -0.03
C GLY A 268 16.55 9.28 -0.81
N ALA A 269 16.15 10.36 -1.47
CA ALA A 269 14.95 10.37 -2.31
C ALA A 269 15.09 9.46 -3.55
N GLU A 270 16.27 9.42 -4.17
CA GLU A 270 16.58 8.48 -5.26
C GLU A 270 16.51 7.02 -4.79
N MET A 271 17.06 6.71 -3.60
CA MET A 271 17.00 5.36 -3.00
C MET A 271 15.56 4.94 -2.68
N LEU A 272 14.74 5.85 -2.14
CA LEU A 272 13.33 5.59 -1.90
C LEU A 272 12.58 5.30 -3.22
N SER A 273 12.86 6.11 -4.25
CA SER A 273 12.31 5.91 -5.59
C SER A 273 12.69 4.55 -6.17
N LEU A 274 13.96 4.16 -6.10
CA LEU A 274 14.47 2.87 -6.56
C LEU A 274 13.83 1.71 -5.79
N MET A 275 13.73 1.83 -4.48
CA MET A 275 13.09 0.84 -3.60
C MET A 275 11.64 0.59 -4.04
N LEU A 276 10.86 1.63 -4.26
CA LEU A 276 9.45 1.51 -4.63
C LEU A 276 9.27 1.11 -6.09
N GLY A 277 10.14 1.56 -6.99
CA GLY A 277 10.20 1.10 -8.38
C GLY A 277 10.45 -0.41 -8.49
N CYS A 278 11.44 -0.93 -7.75
CA CYS A 278 11.70 -2.36 -7.64
C CYS A 278 10.52 -3.11 -6.98
N GLY A 279 9.79 -2.45 -6.09
CA GLY A 279 8.58 -2.98 -5.47
C GLY A 279 7.45 -3.29 -6.46
N ILE A 280 7.37 -2.59 -7.60
CA ILE A 280 6.42 -2.92 -8.69
C ILE A 280 6.73 -4.32 -9.25
N VAL A 281 8.00 -4.57 -9.58
CA VAL A 281 8.46 -5.87 -10.09
C VAL A 281 8.18 -6.96 -9.05
N SER A 282 8.54 -6.70 -7.80
CA SER A 282 8.28 -7.61 -6.67
C SER A 282 6.80 -7.99 -6.57
N ARG A 283 5.90 -7.03 -6.67
CA ARG A 283 4.46 -7.26 -6.56
C ARG A 283 3.93 -8.20 -7.65
N LEU A 284 4.39 -8.00 -8.89
CA LEU A 284 3.99 -8.83 -10.02
C LEU A 284 4.55 -10.26 -9.92
N VAL A 285 5.85 -10.37 -9.61
CA VAL A 285 6.53 -11.67 -9.44
C VAL A 285 5.96 -12.45 -8.25
N SER A 286 5.73 -11.79 -7.13
CA SER A 286 5.16 -12.42 -5.94
C SER A 286 3.74 -12.93 -6.17
N GLY A 287 2.92 -12.23 -6.97
CA GLY A 287 1.61 -12.74 -7.38
C GLY A 287 1.72 -14.07 -8.11
N TRP A 288 2.62 -14.16 -9.10
CA TRP A 288 2.89 -15.40 -9.85
C TRP A 288 3.47 -16.53 -8.96
N ILE A 289 4.35 -16.19 -7.99
CA ILE A 289 4.86 -17.15 -7.00
C ILE A 289 3.70 -17.65 -6.13
N CYS A 290 2.85 -16.73 -5.67
CA CYS A 290 1.72 -17.02 -4.79
C CYS A 290 0.71 -18.00 -5.43
N ASP A 291 0.46 -17.86 -6.74
CA ASP A 291 -0.40 -18.78 -7.50
C ASP A 291 0.16 -20.21 -7.52
N ARG A 292 1.48 -20.39 -7.36
CA ARG A 292 2.14 -21.71 -7.38
C ARG A 292 2.33 -22.34 -6.02
N ILE A 293 2.74 -21.55 -5.02
CA ILE A 293 3.11 -22.08 -3.70
C ILE A 293 2.15 -21.71 -2.58
N GLY A 294 1.13 -20.87 -2.87
CA GLY A 294 0.12 -20.41 -1.92
C GLY A 294 0.55 -19.22 -1.07
N GLY A 295 -0.43 -18.56 -0.44
CA GLY A 295 -0.22 -17.29 0.27
C GLY A 295 0.75 -17.37 1.44
N LEU A 296 0.68 -18.41 2.28
CA LEU A 296 1.54 -18.56 3.48
C LEU A 296 3.03 -18.75 3.13
N ARG A 297 3.32 -19.55 2.11
CA ARG A 297 4.72 -19.78 1.69
C ARG A 297 5.29 -18.52 1.06
N THR A 298 4.50 -17.79 0.29
CA THR A 298 4.89 -16.52 -0.32
C THR A 298 5.13 -15.45 0.75
N LEU A 299 4.27 -15.37 1.76
CA LEU A 299 4.46 -14.49 2.92
C LEU A 299 5.79 -14.80 3.63
N LEU A 300 6.04 -16.06 3.94
CA LEU A 300 7.28 -16.47 4.62
C LEU A 300 8.52 -16.17 3.78
N LEU A 301 8.50 -16.48 2.47
CA LEU A 301 9.59 -16.17 1.55
C LEU A 301 9.89 -14.66 1.54
N GLY A 302 8.87 -13.83 1.34
CA GLY A 302 9.02 -12.37 1.34
C GLY A 302 9.56 -11.85 2.68
N SER A 303 9.08 -12.40 3.81
CA SER A 303 9.52 -12.00 5.15
C SER A 303 10.98 -12.38 5.43
N VAL A 304 11.43 -13.56 4.98
CA VAL A 304 12.85 -13.97 5.07
C VAL A 304 13.72 -13.03 4.26
N LEU A 305 13.34 -12.77 3.01
CA LEU A 305 14.10 -11.89 2.12
C LEU A 305 14.12 -10.44 2.64
N GLN A 306 13.01 -9.94 3.19
CA GLN A 306 12.95 -8.63 3.88
C GLN A 306 13.91 -8.59 5.06
N GLY A 307 13.95 -9.64 5.88
CA GLY A 307 14.88 -9.76 6.99
C GLY A 307 16.35 -9.72 6.54
N VAL A 308 16.67 -10.42 5.46
CA VAL A 308 18.01 -10.36 4.83
C VAL A 308 18.36 -8.93 4.40
N ALA A 309 17.44 -8.23 3.72
CA ALA A 309 17.70 -6.86 3.29
C ALA A 309 17.88 -5.91 4.49
N LEU A 310 17.09 -6.05 5.57
CA LEU A 310 17.27 -5.28 6.81
C LEU A 310 18.62 -5.55 7.47
N LEU A 311 19.07 -6.82 7.50
CA LEU A 311 20.39 -7.19 8.02
C LEU A 311 21.53 -6.54 7.21
N LEU A 312 21.39 -6.40 5.88
CA LEU A 312 22.39 -5.76 5.04
C LEU A 312 22.56 -4.26 5.33
N PHE A 313 21.56 -3.57 5.85
CA PHE A 313 21.69 -2.17 6.27
C PHE A 313 22.60 -2.00 7.52
N LEU A 314 22.93 -3.05 8.26
CA LEU A 314 23.76 -2.94 9.46
C LEU A 314 25.26 -2.77 9.14
N PRO A 315 25.89 -3.64 8.30
CA PRO A 315 27.33 -3.55 8.01
C PRO A 315 27.67 -2.62 6.85
N PHE A 316 26.67 -2.21 6.02
CA PHE A 316 26.94 -1.50 4.77
C PHE A 316 26.23 -0.12 4.75
N ASP A 317 27.00 0.93 4.95
CA ASP A 317 26.58 2.32 4.94
C ASP A 317 27.11 3.12 3.74
N GLY A 318 27.93 2.50 2.88
CA GLY A 318 28.46 3.11 1.67
C GLY A 318 27.36 3.46 0.65
N LEU A 319 27.54 4.56 -0.09
CA LEU A 319 26.54 5.08 -1.03
C LEU A 319 26.04 4.02 -2.03
N VAL A 320 26.97 3.30 -2.70
CA VAL A 320 26.61 2.26 -3.69
C VAL A 320 25.90 1.10 -3.01
N SER A 321 26.37 0.68 -1.84
CA SER A 321 25.75 -0.39 -1.05
C SER A 321 24.31 -0.06 -0.70
N LEU A 322 24.06 1.18 -0.26
CA LEU A 322 22.70 1.63 0.10
C LEU A 322 21.75 1.63 -1.10
N TYR A 323 22.22 2.00 -2.31
CA TYR A 323 21.39 1.85 -3.52
C TYR A 323 21.05 0.40 -3.81
N VAL A 324 22.03 -0.50 -3.74
CA VAL A 324 21.82 -1.94 -3.96
C VAL A 324 20.86 -2.52 -2.92
N ILE A 325 21.07 -2.20 -1.64
CA ILE A 325 20.22 -2.71 -0.56
C ILE A 325 18.80 -2.14 -0.67
N SER A 326 18.64 -0.88 -1.05
CA SER A 326 17.33 -0.27 -1.31
C SER A 326 16.59 -0.98 -2.44
N ALA A 327 17.28 -1.30 -3.55
CA ALA A 327 16.70 -2.06 -4.65
C ALA A 327 16.29 -3.48 -4.21
N LEU A 328 17.15 -4.18 -3.47
CA LEU A 328 16.86 -5.52 -2.93
C LEU A 328 15.69 -5.48 -1.95
N PHE A 329 15.67 -4.51 -1.04
CA PHE A 329 14.55 -4.34 -0.11
C PHE A 329 13.23 -4.16 -0.86
N GLY A 330 13.22 -3.32 -1.91
CA GLY A 330 12.07 -3.14 -2.78
C GLY A 330 11.62 -4.43 -3.46
N LEU A 331 12.58 -5.19 -4.04
CA LEU A 331 12.31 -6.47 -4.69
C LEU A 331 11.75 -7.53 -3.73
N PHE A 332 12.06 -7.45 -2.45
CA PHE A 332 11.69 -8.47 -1.47
C PHE A 332 10.35 -8.19 -0.78
N GLN A 333 9.97 -6.92 -0.61
CA GLN A 333 8.81 -6.55 0.20
C GLN A 333 7.48 -6.46 -0.57
N GLY A 334 7.49 -6.22 -1.89
CA GLY A 334 6.29 -5.84 -2.64
C GLY A 334 5.15 -6.85 -2.63
N GLY A 335 5.45 -8.12 -2.42
CA GLY A 335 4.48 -9.21 -2.37
C GLY A 335 3.93 -9.56 -0.99
N ILE A 336 4.51 -9.02 0.10
CA ILE A 336 4.17 -9.43 1.46
C ILE A 336 2.74 -9.04 1.82
N VAL A 337 2.37 -7.77 1.65
CA VAL A 337 1.04 -7.28 2.03
C VAL A 337 -0.08 -7.93 1.21
N PRO A 338 0.01 -8.08 -0.12
CA PRO A 338 -0.99 -8.83 -0.89
C PRO A 338 -1.17 -10.28 -0.44
N SER A 339 -0.11 -10.95 0.02
CA SER A 339 -0.19 -12.33 0.50
C SER A 339 -1.16 -12.49 1.67
N TYR A 340 -1.30 -11.51 2.56
CA TYR A 340 -2.29 -11.57 3.64
C TYR A 340 -3.72 -11.67 3.13
N ALA A 341 -4.05 -10.90 2.08
CA ALA A 341 -5.39 -10.96 1.48
C ALA A 341 -5.68 -12.34 0.85
N ILE A 342 -4.66 -12.96 0.27
CA ILE A 342 -4.76 -14.31 -0.32
C ILE A 342 -4.91 -15.35 0.79
N ILE A 343 -4.12 -15.28 1.86
CA ILE A 343 -4.22 -16.17 3.03
C ILE A 343 -5.63 -16.13 3.63
N VAL A 344 -6.20 -14.94 3.79
CA VAL A 344 -7.58 -14.83 4.30
C VAL A 344 -8.57 -15.52 3.36
N ARG A 345 -8.43 -15.39 2.04
CA ARG A 345 -9.30 -16.04 1.07
C ARG A 345 -9.11 -17.56 1.00
N GLU A 346 -7.90 -18.05 1.25
CA GLU A 346 -7.57 -19.48 1.22
C GLU A 346 -8.10 -20.23 2.47
N TYR A 347 -8.09 -19.58 3.64
CA TYR A 347 -8.28 -20.27 4.91
C TYR A 347 -9.53 -19.85 5.70
N PHE A 348 -10.19 -18.74 5.36
CA PHE A 348 -11.36 -18.24 6.07
C PHE A 348 -12.64 -18.39 5.25
N PRO A 349 -13.83 -18.42 5.92
CA PRO A 349 -15.11 -18.54 5.23
C PRO A 349 -15.32 -17.43 4.18
N PRO A 350 -15.71 -17.77 2.95
CA PRO A 350 -15.88 -16.79 1.85
C PRO A 350 -16.87 -15.68 2.17
N ALA A 351 -17.92 -15.96 2.95
CA ALA A 351 -18.94 -14.99 3.34
C ALA A 351 -18.37 -13.81 4.17
N GLU A 352 -17.28 -14.03 4.91
CA GLU A 352 -16.68 -13.05 5.79
C GLU A 352 -15.32 -12.55 5.26
N ALA A 353 -14.85 -13.09 4.14
CA ALA A 353 -13.49 -12.84 3.63
C ALA A 353 -13.21 -11.35 3.39
N GLY A 354 -14.18 -10.58 2.88
CA GLY A 354 -14.02 -9.16 2.63
C GLY A 354 -13.75 -8.36 3.90
N ALA A 355 -14.57 -8.54 4.95
CA ALA A 355 -14.39 -7.87 6.22
C ALA A 355 -13.08 -8.26 6.90
N ARG A 356 -12.70 -9.54 6.81
CA ARG A 356 -11.47 -10.06 7.40
C ARG A 356 -10.22 -9.56 6.70
N VAL A 357 -10.21 -9.51 5.36
CA VAL A 357 -9.15 -8.88 4.58
C VAL A 357 -9.01 -7.41 4.99
N GLY A 358 -10.12 -6.68 5.08
CA GLY A 358 -10.12 -5.28 5.52
C GLY A 358 -9.47 -5.10 6.89
N THR A 359 -9.79 -5.98 7.86
CA THR A 359 -9.21 -5.95 9.21
C THR A 359 -7.69 -6.18 9.18
N VAL A 360 -7.21 -7.17 8.42
CA VAL A 360 -5.77 -7.44 8.32
C VAL A 360 -5.04 -6.29 7.61
N ILE A 361 -5.60 -5.74 6.54
CA ILE A 361 -5.02 -4.58 5.85
C ILE A 361 -4.98 -3.35 6.77
N MET A 362 -6.03 -3.12 7.56
CA MET A 362 -6.00 -2.05 8.59
C MET A 362 -4.86 -2.28 9.59
N ALA A 363 -4.64 -3.52 10.04
CA ALA A 363 -3.53 -3.85 10.92
C ALA A 363 -2.17 -3.57 10.27
N THR A 364 -2.01 -3.84 8.96
CA THR A 364 -0.77 -3.50 8.23
C THR A 364 -0.54 -1.98 8.19
N LEU A 365 -1.57 -1.17 7.99
CA LEU A 365 -1.46 0.29 8.01
C LEU A 365 -1.10 0.82 9.40
N LEU A 366 -1.67 0.25 10.46
CA LEU A 366 -1.27 0.57 11.84
C LEU A 366 0.19 0.17 12.09
N GLY A 367 0.66 -0.93 11.50
CA GLY A 367 2.07 -1.33 11.51
C GLY A 367 2.97 -0.29 10.84
N MET A 368 2.58 0.23 9.67
CA MET A 368 3.31 1.32 8.99
C MET A 368 3.34 2.59 9.84
N ALA A 369 2.21 2.98 10.41
CA ALA A 369 2.10 4.14 11.30
C ALA A 369 3.03 4.02 12.52
N LEU A 370 2.96 2.88 13.21
CA LEU A 370 3.78 2.59 14.38
C LEU A 370 5.28 2.53 14.03
N GLY A 371 5.62 1.85 12.93
CA GLY A 371 7.00 1.65 12.50
C GLY A 371 7.71 2.94 12.13
N GLY A 372 7.03 3.85 11.43
CA GLY A 372 7.57 5.17 11.11
C GLY A 372 7.89 5.98 12.36
N TRP A 373 6.94 6.11 13.29
CA TRP A 373 7.14 6.82 14.55
C TRP A 373 8.19 6.14 15.45
N MET A 374 8.10 4.83 15.61
CA MET A 374 8.97 4.07 16.51
C MET A 374 10.43 4.10 16.06
N SER A 375 10.70 4.04 14.76
CA SER A 375 12.06 4.14 14.23
C SER A 375 12.69 5.51 14.52
N GLY A 376 11.89 6.59 14.42
CA GLY A 376 12.31 7.93 14.87
C GLY A 376 12.58 7.97 16.36
N LYS A 377 11.71 7.35 17.19
CA LYS A 377 11.88 7.31 18.65
C LYS A 377 13.11 6.52 19.09
N VAL A 378 13.39 5.39 18.44
CA VAL A 378 14.61 4.61 18.69
C VAL A 378 15.84 5.45 18.32
N PHE A 379 15.80 6.15 17.18
CA PHE A 379 16.89 7.07 16.81
C PHE A 379 17.09 8.20 17.85
N ASP A 380 16.02 8.85 18.30
CA ASP A 380 16.10 9.93 19.29
C ASP A 380 16.71 9.47 20.64
N LEU A 381 16.46 8.19 21.02
CA LEU A 381 16.99 7.62 22.25
C LEU A 381 18.43 7.11 22.13
N THR A 382 18.85 6.65 20.96
CA THR A 382 20.12 5.95 20.75
C THR A 382 21.13 6.75 19.93
N GLY A 383 20.69 7.79 19.22
CA GLY A 383 21.50 8.54 18.24
C GLY A 383 21.91 7.70 17.02
N SER A 384 21.30 6.52 16.80
CA SER A 384 21.76 5.57 15.79
C SER A 384 20.61 4.89 15.03
N TYR A 385 20.69 4.89 13.71
CA TYR A 385 19.79 4.10 12.86
C TYR A 385 20.10 2.58 12.92
N HIS A 386 21.30 2.16 13.33
CA HIS A 386 21.57 0.74 13.57
C HIS A 386 20.60 0.14 14.58
N ALA A 387 20.31 0.86 15.68
CA ALA A 387 19.33 0.44 16.67
C ALA A 387 17.90 0.37 16.08
N ALA A 388 17.54 1.33 15.20
CA ALA A 388 16.26 1.31 14.53
C ALA A 388 16.13 0.14 13.53
N PHE A 389 17.19 -0.21 12.80
CA PHE A 389 17.22 -1.41 11.95
C PHE A 389 17.10 -2.70 12.78
N LEU A 390 17.83 -2.81 13.91
CA LEU A 390 17.72 -3.96 14.81
C LEU A 390 16.30 -4.11 15.37
N ASN A 391 15.65 -3.01 15.74
CA ASN A 391 14.23 -3.00 16.12
C ASN A 391 13.35 -3.53 14.98
N GLY A 392 13.55 -3.07 13.74
CA GLY A 392 12.83 -3.56 12.56
C GLY A 392 13.05 -5.06 12.32
N ILE A 393 14.28 -5.56 12.49
CA ILE A 393 14.61 -6.99 12.41
C ILE A 393 13.86 -7.78 13.49
N GLY A 394 13.79 -7.28 14.72
CA GLY A 394 13.04 -7.91 15.82
C GLY A 394 11.55 -8.10 15.46
N TRP A 395 10.93 -7.06 14.92
CA TRP A 395 9.55 -7.13 14.44
C TRP A 395 9.39 -8.08 13.24
N ASN A 396 10.34 -8.07 12.29
CA ASN A 396 10.32 -9.01 11.17
C ASN A 396 10.44 -10.47 11.63
N LEU A 397 11.27 -10.76 12.64
CA LEU A 397 11.39 -12.10 13.25
C LEU A 397 10.06 -12.53 13.88
N LEU A 398 9.32 -11.63 14.53
CA LEU A 398 7.98 -11.94 15.05
C LEU A 398 7.03 -12.33 13.90
N ASN A 399 7.02 -11.56 12.82
CA ASN A 399 6.22 -11.92 11.63
C ASN A 399 6.62 -13.28 11.06
N MET A 400 7.91 -13.54 10.87
CA MET A 400 8.44 -14.83 10.39
C MET A 400 8.03 -15.98 11.31
N SER A 401 8.10 -15.80 12.63
CA SER A 401 7.73 -16.80 13.62
C SER A 401 6.26 -17.17 13.52
N ILE A 402 5.37 -16.17 13.37
CA ILE A 402 3.93 -16.40 13.18
C ILE A 402 3.67 -17.10 11.83
N ALA A 403 4.27 -16.63 10.74
CA ALA A 403 4.09 -17.24 9.42
C ALA A 403 4.56 -18.71 9.41
N THR A 404 5.70 -18.99 10.04
CA THR A 404 6.26 -20.35 10.20
C THR A 404 5.34 -21.23 11.05
N LEU A 405 4.82 -20.71 12.17
CA LEU A 405 3.86 -21.43 13.03
C LEU A 405 2.59 -21.81 12.25
N LEU A 406 2.02 -20.85 11.49
CA LEU A 406 0.83 -21.09 10.69
C LEU A 406 1.10 -22.13 9.59
N LEU A 407 2.23 -22.02 8.90
CA LEU A 407 2.62 -22.97 7.85
C LEU A 407 2.85 -24.37 8.40
N TRP A 408 3.55 -24.50 9.52
CA TRP A 408 3.82 -25.77 10.19
C TRP A 408 2.50 -26.47 10.61
N ARG A 409 1.54 -25.71 11.12
CA ARG A 409 0.22 -26.27 11.49
C ARG A 409 -0.58 -26.75 10.28
N VAL A 410 -0.49 -26.05 9.15
CA VAL A 410 -1.15 -26.48 7.89
C VAL A 410 -0.52 -27.77 7.38
N THR A 411 0.81 -27.85 7.34
CA THR A 411 1.53 -29.04 6.81
C THR A 411 1.30 -30.29 7.65
N ARG A 412 1.18 -30.17 8.99
CA ARG A 412 0.90 -31.31 9.88
C ARG A 412 -0.53 -31.84 9.78
N ARG A 413 -1.48 -31.03 9.27
CA ARG A 413 -2.89 -31.40 9.16
C ARG A 413 -3.29 -31.90 7.77
N SER A 414 -2.48 -31.64 6.76
CA SER A 414 -2.68 -32.24 5.43
C SER A 414 -2.34 -33.73 5.54
N PRO A 415 -3.30 -34.67 5.28
CA PRO A 415 -2.95 -36.08 5.21
C PRO A 415 -1.88 -36.30 4.14
N PRO A 416 -0.99 -37.28 4.30
CA PRO A 416 0.02 -37.58 3.29
C PRO A 416 -0.71 -37.82 1.95
N ARG A 417 -0.32 -37.10 0.91
CA ARG A 417 -0.77 -37.40 -0.45
C ARG A 417 -0.43 -38.86 -0.72
N MET A 418 -1.46 -39.73 -0.83
CA MET A 418 -1.26 -41.09 -1.32
C MET A 418 -0.58 -40.99 -2.69
N PRO A 419 0.50 -41.70 -2.95
CA PRO A 419 1.05 -41.76 -4.29
C PRO A 419 -0.06 -42.32 -5.21
N ASN A 420 -0.26 -41.67 -6.36
CA ASN A 420 -1.19 -42.11 -7.38
C ASN A 420 -0.89 -43.57 -7.71
N SER A 421 -1.70 -44.49 -7.21
CA SER A 421 -1.77 -45.86 -7.70
C SER A 421 -2.58 -45.84 -9.01
N ALA A 422 -1.98 -45.33 -10.08
CA ALA A 422 -2.54 -45.43 -11.42
C ALA A 422 -1.40 -45.71 -12.39
N ALA A 423 -0.91 -46.92 -12.34
CA ALA A 423 -0.20 -47.57 -13.41
C ALA A 423 -0.24 -49.09 -13.11
N ALA A 424 -1.32 -49.73 -13.48
CA ALA A 424 -1.38 -51.16 -13.78
C ALA A 424 -2.40 -51.34 -14.92
#